data_29f834b8d63bbd49ca69fd775e395035
#
_entry.id   29f834b8d63bbd49ca69fd775e395035
#
_cell.length_a   1.000
_cell.length_b   1.000
_cell.length_c   1.000
_cell.angle_alpha   90.00
_cell.angle_beta   90.00
_cell.angle_gamma   90.00
#
_symmetry.space_group_name_H-M   'P 1'
#
loop_
_entity.id
_entity.type
_entity.pdbx_description
1 polymer ?
#
loop_
_entity_poly.entity_id
_entity_poly.type
_entity_poly.pdbx_seq_one_letter_code
_entity_poly.pdbx_strand_id
1 'polypeptide(L)'
;MKDKQTSDYISEFLRFIDSASKEYNAAYNAVGIADKTTQDYLHQLELGEYSARQKTATALAKNLKIRRENKDIVLILKPIFDFVSTYPQAINELKKVLGEIRKQERTKTRYYYPRVVKDLEIYKQQQK
;
A
#
# COMPACT_ATOMS: atom_id res chain seq x y z
N MET A 1 -1.68 18.00 18.32
CA MET A 1 -1.94 17.04 17.23
C MET A 1 -3.40 17.14 16.79
N LYS A 2 -3.62 17.27 15.51
CA LYS A 2 -4.99 17.15 15.00
C LYS A 2 -5.45 15.71 15.08
N ASP A 3 -6.66 15.52 15.54
CA ASP A 3 -7.29 14.21 15.48
C ASP A 3 -7.53 13.84 14.01
N LYS A 4 -7.39 12.55 13.70
CA LYS A 4 -7.63 12.06 12.35
C LYS A 4 -9.11 12.15 12.02
N GLN A 5 -9.41 12.65 10.85
CA GLN A 5 -10.75 12.64 10.29
C GLN A 5 -11.03 11.29 9.63
N THR A 6 -12.30 11.02 9.37
CA THR A 6 -12.71 9.79 8.67
C THR A 6 -11.99 9.63 7.33
N SER A 7 -11.85 10.74 6.58
CA SER A 7 -11.15 10.72 5.29
C SER A 7 -9.69 10.30 5.41
N ASP A 8 -9.02 10.64 6.53
CA ASP A 8 -7.62 10.28 6.74
C ASP A 8 -7.44 8.76 6.81
N TYR A 9 -8.33 8.06 7.51
CA TYR A 9 -8.26 6.60 7.61
C TYR A 9 -8.44 5.92 6.26
N ILE A 10 -9.43 6.36 5.49
CA ILE A 10 -9.69 5.79 4.16
C ILE A 10 -8.55 6.11 3.20
N SER A 11 -8.06 7.35 3.23
CA SER A 11 -6.92 7.77 2.41
C SER A 11 -5.66 6.96 2.73
N GLU A 12 -5.37 6.75 4.01
CA GLU A 12 -4.23 5.93 4.44
C GLU A 12 -4.37 4.49 3.96
N PHE A 13 -5.58 3.94 4.06
CA PHE A 13 -5.85 2.57 3.60
C PHE A 13 -5.65 2.43 2.09
N LEU A 14 -6.16 3.38 1.31
CA LEU A 14 -5.96 3.37 -0.15
C LEU A 14 -4.49 3.51 -0.53
N ARG A 15 -3.74 4.36 0.17
CA ARG A 15 -2.30 4.48 -0.04
C ARG A 15 -1.57 3.19 0.32
N PHE A 16 -1.99 2.54 1.41
CA PHE A 16 -1.42 1.25 1.80
C PHE A 16 -1.63 0.21 0.71
N ILE A 17 -2.84 0.11 0.16
CA ILE A 17 -3.14 -0.85 -0.91
C ILE A 17 -2.29 -0.59 -2.14
N ASP A 18 -2.16 0.67 -2.56
CA ASP A 18 -1.34 1.03 -3.71
C ASP A 18 0.14 0.70 -3.47
N SER A 19 0.64 1.04 -2.29
CA SER A 19 2.01 0.74 -1.89
C SER A 19 2.26 -0.77 -1.81
N ALA A 20 1.31 -1.53 -1.25
CA ALA A 20 1.42 -2.98 -1.15
C ALA A 20 1.48 -3.65 -2.52
N SER A 21 0.69 -3.17 -3.49
CA SER A 21 0.71 -3.69 -4.86
C SER A 21 2.06 -3.43 -5.54
N LYS A 22 2.62 -2.24 -5.35
CA LYS A 22 3.94 -1.89 -5.89
C LYS A 22 5.04 -2.72 -5.25
N GLU A 23 4.98 -2.89 -3.93
CA GLU A 23 5.95 -3.67 -3.18
C GLU A 23 5.89 -5.15 -3.58
N TYR A 24 4.68 -5.68 -3.78
CA TYR A 24 4.50 -7.05 -4.28
C TYR A 24 5.20 -7.24 -5.63
N ASN A 25 4.95 -6.33 -6.58
CA ASN A 25 5.55 -6.42 -7.92
C ASN A 25 7.07 -6.32 -7.86
N ALA A 26 7.59 -5.40 -7.05
CA ALA A 26 9.04 -5.25 -6.89
C ALA A 26 9.67 -6.50 -6.29
N ALA A 27 9.05 -7.08 -5.26
CA ALA A 27 9.54 -8.29 -4.62
C ALA A 27 9.45 -9.51 -5.56
N TYR A 28 8.36 -9.62 -6.30
CA TYR A 28 8.18 -10.69 -7.29
C TYR A 28 9.28 -10.66 -8.34
N ASN A 29 9.56 -9.47 -8.87
CA ASN A 29 10.64 -9.29 -9.86
C ASN A 29 12.01 -9.57 -9.24
N ALA A 30 12.23 -9.17 -7.99
CA ALA A 30 13.49 -9.41 -7.28
C ALA A 30 13.73 -10.91 -7.08
N VAL A 31 12.70 -11.71 -6.81
CA VAL A 31 12.82 -13.17 -6.73
C VAL A 31 13.27 -13.75 -8.08
N GLY A 32 12.67 -13.28 -9.18
CA GLY A 32 13.05 -13.73 -10.52
C GLY A 32 14.50 -13.40 -10.85
N ILE A 33 14.96 -12.21 -10.50
CA ILE A 33 16.36 -11.80 -10.70
C ILE A 33 17.27 -12.63 -9.81
N ALA A 34 16.90 -12.89 -8.56
CA ALA A 34 17.68 -13.71 -7.64
C ALA A 34 17.81 -15.15 -8.16
N ASP A 35 16.77 -15.72 -8.76
CA ASP A 35 16.83 -17.05 -9.37
C ASP A 35 17.85 -17.11 -10.50
N LYS A 36 17.85 -16.11 -11.37
CA LYS A 36 18.82 -16.03 -12.47
C LYS A 36 20.24 -15.83 -11.93
N THR A 37 20.41 -14.98 -10.93
CA THR A 37 21.69 -14.73 -10.27
C THR A 37 22.23 -16.00 -9.62
N THR A 38 21.34 -16.79 -9.00
CA THR A 38 21.70 -18.09 -8.44
C THR A 38 22.30 -18.99 -9.50
N GLN A 39 21.68 -19.07 -10.68
CA GLN A 39 22.17 -19.88 -11.79
C GLN A 39 23.56 -19.42 -12.23
N ASP A 40 23.76 -18.11 -12.35
CA ASP A 40 25.07 -17.56 -12.71
C ASP A 40 26.15 -17.95 -11.70
N TYR A 41 25.86 -17.87 -10.41
CA TYR A 41 26.81 -18.23 -9.36
C TYR A 41 27.10 -19.74 -9.34
N LEU A 42 26.08 -20.57 -9.59
CA LEU A 42 26.26 -22.03 -9.70
C LEU A 42 27.18 -22.38 -10.86
N HIS A 43 27.00 -21.75 -12.00
CA HIS A 43 27.89 -21.93 -13.17
C HIS A 43 29.31 -21.45 -12.86
N GLN A 44 29.45 -20.32 -12.16
CA GLN A 44 30.77 -19.82 -11.77
C GLN A 44 31.48 -20.80 -10.83
N LEU A 45 30.75 -21.42 -9.90
CA LEU A 45 31.33 -22.43 -8.98
C LEU A 45 31.77 -23.67 -9.73
N GLU A 46 31.00 -24.07 -10.76
CA GLU A 46 31.30 -25.26 -11.56
C GLU A 46 32.48 -25.04 -12.52
N LEU A 47 32.45 -23.90 -13.24
CA LEU A 47 33.35 -23.66 -14.36
C LEU A 47 34.51 -22.74 -14.03
N GLY A 48 34.41 -21.98 -12.95
CA GLY A 48 35.43 -21.00 -12.57
C GLY A 48 36.63 -21.58 -11.86
N GLU A 49 37.66 -20.73 -11.69
CA GLU A 49 38.87 -21.13 -10.99
C GLU A 49 38.64 -21.34 -9.50
N TYR A 50 39.40 -22.27 -8.93
CA TYR A 50 39.33 -22.61 -7.52
C TYR A 50 39.50 -21.37 -6.60
N SER A 51 40.42 -20.46 -6.94
CA SER A 51 40.69 -19.26 -6.15
C SER A 51 39.49 -18.33 -6.00
N ALA A 52 38.53 -18.38 -6.92
CA ALA A 52 37.34 -17.54 -6.89
C ALA A 52 36.15 -18.18 -6.16
N ARG A 53 36.28 -19.46 -5.75
CA ARG A 53 35.12 -20.21 -5.18
C ARG A 53 34.60 -19.64 -3.88
N GLN A 54 35.47 -19.20 -2.98
CA GLN A 54 35.07 -18.66 -1.70
C GLN A 54 34.28 -17.36 -1.86
N LYS A 55 34.75 -16.48 -2.73
CA LYS A 55 34.07 -15.22 -3.03
C LYS A 55 32.68 -15.47 -3.66
N THR A 56 32.63 -16.40 -4.61
CA THR A 56 31.37 -16.76 -5.28
C THR A 56 30.39 -17.40 -4.29
N ALA A 57 30.86 -18.28 -3.42
CA ALA A 57 30.02 -18.92 -2.40
C ALA A 57 29.43 -17.89 -1.43
N THR A 58 30.23 -16.91 -1.04
CA THR A 58 29.76 -15.81 -0.17
C THR A 58 28.69 -14.99 -0.88
N ALA A 59 28.91 -14.65 -2.14
CA ALA A 59 27.93 -13.91 -2.96
C ALA A 59 26.65 -14.71 -3.14
N LEU A 60 26.75 -16.02 -3.39
CA LEU A 60 25.61 -16.89 -3.51
C LEU A 60 24.78 -16.93 -2.22
N ALA A 61 25.44 -17.09 -1.08
CA ALA A 61 24.76 -17.11 0.22
C ALA A 61 23.97 -15.81 0.46
N LYS A 62 24.59 -14.68 0.13
CA LYS A 62 23.94 -13.35 0.26
C LYS A 62 22.73 -13.26 -0.69
N ASN A 63 22.88 -13.71 -1.92
CA ASN A 63 21.79 -13.70 -2.90
C ASN A 63 20.61 -14.57 -2.46
N LEU A 64 20.89 -15.75 -1.91
CA LEU A 64 19.84 -16.66 -1.42
C LEU A 64 19.08 -16.04 -0.25
N LYS A 65 19.75 -15.27 0.61
CA LYS A 65 19.10 -14.54 1.70
C LYS A 65 18.17 -13.45 1.16
N ILE A 66 18.65 -12.68 0.19
CA ILE A 66 17.85 -11.64 -0.47
C ILE A 66 16.61 -12.27 -1.13
N ARG A 67 16.79 -13.40 -1.80
CA ARG A 67 15.70 -14.15 -2.43
C ARG A 67 14.64 -14.54 -1.40
N ARG A 68 15.06 -15.06 -0.26
CA ARG A 68 14.14 -15.48 0.80
C ARG A 68 13.36 -14.31 1.37
N GLU A 69 14.03 -13.19 1.62
CA GLU A 69 13.38 -11.98 2.14
C GLU A 69 12.29 -11.47 1.18
N ASN A 70 12.60 -11.45 -0.11
CA ASN A 70 11.63 -11.02 -1.13
C ASN A 70 10.50 -12.02 -1.31
N LYS A 71 10.79 -13.32 -1.21
CA LYS A 71 9.77 -14.36 -1.28
C LYS A 71 8.78 -14.26 -0.13
N ASP A 72 9.26 -13.91 1.06
CA ASP A 72 8.40 -13.68 2.22
C ASP A 72 7.45 -12.50 1.97
N ILE A 73 7.96 -11.41 1.41
CA ILE A 73 7.13 -10.25 1.03
C ILE A 73 6.06 -10.66 0.03
N VAL A 74 6.42 -11.42 -0.99
CA VAL A 74 5.47 -11.93 -1.99
C VAL A 74 4.36 -12.74 -1.32
N LEU A 75 4.70 -13.64 -0.41
CA LEU A 75 3.73 -14.49 0.27
C LEU A 75 2.80 -13.68 1.17
N ILE A 76 3.31 -12.69 1.87
CA ILE A 76 2.52 -11.85 2.78
C ILE A 76 1.58 -10.93 2.00
N LEU A 77 2.05 -10.34 0.92
CA LEU A 77 1.27 -9.35 0.15
C LEU A 77 0.39 -9.95 -0.94
N LYS A 78 0.59 -11.24 -1.27
CA LYS A 78 -0.19 -11.89 -2.32
C LYS A 78 -1.70 -11.78 -2.11
N PRO A 79 -2.25 -12.03 -0.92
CA PRO A 79 -3.70 -11.90 -0.73
C PRO A 79 -4.24 -10.51 -1.06
N ILE A 80 -3.51 -9.46 -0.69
CA ILE A 80 -3.91 -8.08 -1.00
C ILE A 80 -3.82 -7.82 -2.49
N PHE A 81 -2.72 -8.24 -3.12
CA PHE A 81 -2.52 -8.09 -4.56
C PHE A 81 -3.62 -8.81 -5.34
N ASP A 82 -3.94 -10.04 -4.95
CA ASP A 82 -4.99 -10.83 -5.61
C ASP A 82 -6.36 -10.18 -5.45
N PHE A 83 -6.67 -9.64 -4.27
CA PHE A 83 -7.92 -8.93 -4.03
C PHE A 83 -8.05 -7.72 -4.95
N VAL A 84 -7.02 -6.89 -5.03
CA VAL A 84 -7.02 -5.69 -5.87
C VAL A 84 -7.18 -6.06 -7.35
N SER A 85 -6.49 -7.11 -7.79
CA SER A 85 -6.55 -7.58 -9.18
C SER A 85 -7.91 -8.16 -9.54
N THR A 86 -8.55 -8.85 -8.59
CA THR A 86 -9.84 -9.50 -8.81
C THR A 86 -11.00 -8.52 -8.69
N TYR A 87 -10.90 -7.55 -7.78
CA TYR A 87 -11.99 -6.63 -7.46
C TYR A 87 -11.57 -5.15 -7.60
N PRO A 88 -11.11 -4.73 -8.80
CA PRO A 88 -10.70 -3.32 -8.98
C PRO A 88 -11.85 -2.35 -8.75
N GLN A 89 -13.10 -2.78 -8.98
CA GLN A 89 -14.27 -1.94 -8.76
C GLN A 89 -14.48 -1.63 -7.28
N ALA A 90 -14.15 -2.55 -6.37
CA ALA A 90 -14.23 -2.31 -4.94
C ALA A 90 -13.32 -1.15 -4.52
N ILE A 91 -12.12 -1.08 -5.07
CA ILE A 91 -11.17 -0.01 -4.81
C ILE A 91 -11.69 1.31 -5.38
N ASN A 92 -12.24 1.29 -6.60
CA ASN A 92 -12.82 2.48 -7.23
C ASN A 92 -14.01 3.01 -6.43
N GLU A 93 -14.87 2.12 -5.94
CA GLU A 93 -16.00 2.51 -5.08
C GLU A 93 -15.51 3.15 -3.78
N LEU A 94 -14.46 2.61 -3.18
CA LEU A 94 -13.88 3.17 -1.96
C LEU A 94 -13.33 4.57 -2.22
N LYS A 95 -12.73 4.82 -3.39
CA LYS A 95 -12.26 6.15 -3.79
C LYS A 95 -13.41 7.14 -3.91
N LYS A 96 -14.55 6.70 -4.44
CA LYS A 96 -15.77 7.53 -4.53
C LYS A 96 -16.30 7.87 -3.13
N VAL A 97 -16.34 6.88 -2.25
CA VAL A 97 -16.74 7.08 -0.85
C VAL A 97 -15.83 8.11 -0.18
N LEU A 98 -14.53 8.01 -0.40
CA LEU A 98 -13.57 8.99 0.13
C LEU A 98 -13.89 10.41 -0.37
N GLY A 99 -14.19 10.56 -1.66
CA GLY A 99 -14.57 11.85 -2.23
C GLY A 99 -15.82 12.44 -1.58
N GLU A 100 -16.83 11.60 -1.34
CA GLU A 100 -18.05 12.01 -0.68
C GLU A 100 -17.81 12.43 0.78
N ILE A 101 -17.00 11.66 1.50
CA ILE A 101 -16.64 11.98 2.89
C ILE A 101 -15.92 13.33 2.95
N ARG A 102 -14.95 13.55 2.07
CA ARG A 102 -14.21 14.82 2.00
C ARG A 102 -15.14 15.99 1.70
N LYS A 103 -16.12 15.77 0.83
CA LYS A 103 -17.12 16.80 0.52
C LYS A 103 -17.91 17.18 1.75
N GLN A 104 -18.35 16.20 2.54
CA GLN A 104 -19.08 16.45 3.77
C GLN A 104 -18.21 17.14 4.82
N GLU A 105 -16.96 16.74 4.94
CA GLU A 105 -16.02 17.36 5.89
C GLU A 105 -15.74 18.82 5.57
N ARG A 106 -15.76 19.20 4.29
CA ARG A 106 -15.55 20.58 3.85
C ARG A 106 -16.80 21.43 3.99
N THR A 107 -17.97 20.82 4.18
CA THR A 107 -19.22 21.56 4.30
C THR A 107 -19.21 22.31 5.62
N LYS A 108 -19.21 23.64 5.53
CA LYS A 108 -19.28 24.49 6.71
C LYS A 108 -20.68 24.40 7.32
N THR A 109 -20.80 24.87 8.57
CA THR A 109 -22.05 24.91 9.30
C THR A 109 -23.17 25.44 8.40
N ARG A 110 -24.17 24.62 8.19
CA ARG A 110 -25.36 25.05 7.42
C ARG A 110 -26.25 25.86 8.32
N TYR A 111 -26.98 26.80 7.73
CA TYR A 111 -28.02 27.50 8.46
C TYR A 111 -29.09 26.50 8.89
N TYR A 112 -29.43 26.54 10.16
CA TYR A 112 -30.49 25.71 10.70
C TYR A 112 -31.76 26.55 10.84
N TYR A 113 -32.82 26.10 10.24
CA TYR A 113 -34.12 26.74 10.31
C TYR A 113 -35.01 25.92 11.23
N PRO A 114 -35.38 26.48 12.41
CA PRO A 114 -36.22 25.73 13.35
C PRO A 114 -37.60 25.46 12.77
N ARG A 115 -38.08 24.25 13.01
CA ARG A 115 -39.39 23.82 12.50
C ARG A 115 -40.50 24.09 13.49
N VAL A 116 -40.20 24.13 14.77
CA VAL A 116 -41.18 24.26 15.86
C VAL A 116 -40.84 25.49 16.74
N VAL A 117 -39.65 25.50 17.26
CA VAL A 117 -39.23 26.61 18.18
C VAL A 117 -38.57 27.70 17.35
N LYS A 118 -39.28 28.81 17.16
CA LYS A 118 -38.86 29.89 16.24
C LYS A 118 -37.88 30.88 16.89
N ASP A 119 -37.83 30.93 18.22
CA ASP A 119 -37.04 31.94 18.95
C ASP A 119 -35.68 31.41 19.44
N LEU A 120 -35.13 30.41 18.74
CA LEU A 120 -33.82 29.86 19.12
C LEU A 120 -32.71 30.85 18.87
N GLU A 121 -31.85 31.02 19.86
CA GLU A 121 -30.69 31.90 19.82
C GLU A 121 -29.75 31.55 18.65
N ILE A 122 -29.57 30.26 18.39
CA ILE A 122 -28.73 29.74 17.28
C ILE A 122 -29.23 30.26 15.95
N TYR A 123 -30.57 30.28 15.73
CA TYR A 123 -31.16 30.79 14.51
C TYR A 123 -30.92 32.27 14.33
N LYS A 124 -31.08 33.03 15.40
CA LYS A 124 -30.84 34.49 15.38
C LYS A 124 -29.39 34.82 15.04
N GLN A 125 -28.44 34.03 15.56
CA GLN A 125 -27.02 34.22 15.27
C GLN A 125 -26.68 33.92 13.79
N GLN A 126 -27.36 32.96 13.19
CA GLN A 126 -27.16 32.61 11.77
C GLN A 126 -27.68 33.70 10.82
N GLN A 127 -28.59 34.53 11.27
CA GLN A 127 -29.16 35.62 10.48
C GLN A 127 -28.27 36.86 10.39
N LYS A 128 -27.23 36.93 11.21
CA LYS A 128 -26.34 38.11 11.24
C LYS A 128 -25.24 38.02 10.17
#